data_9122f6d1afa7b65cf4896c97f463109f
#
_entry.id   9122f6d1afa7b65cf4896c97f463109f
#
_cell.length_a   1.000
_cell.length_b   1.000
_cell.length_c   1.000
_cell.angle_alpha   90.00
_cell.angle_beta   90.00
_cell.angle_gamma   90.00
#
_symmetry.space_group_name_H-M   'P 1'
#
loop_
_entity.id
_entity.type
_entity.pdbx_description
1 polymer ?
#
loop_
_entity_poly.entity_id
_entity_poly.type
_entity_poly.pdbx_seq_one_letter_code
_entity_poly.pdbx_strand_id
1 'polypeptide(L)'
;QDTDIVLISYAPDFIVNWFKYDAANATFVANPAAGGLSNSLLNGRVFVGNASNVATGVAMTGDVTISNAGVTAIGANKVLSSMISPLIRKYVAVPITAAEFNGMYAAPKLLVAAGGANTLLVLDQLQLAMTYVSANYAAGGVAAVQYDSTANGAGTIASSTLAAATFQAAASTTFTMNAGVVALPFSTTVNKGLYLSNITGAFTTGDSTFVAHVWYRQIPTV
;
A
#
# COMPACT_ATOMS: atom_id res chain seq x y z
N GLN A 1 58.27 18.97 -19.99
CA GLN A 1 57.05 18.62 -20.72
C GLN A 1 56.70 17.18 -20.36
N ASP A 2 55.62 17.00 -19.63
CA ASP A 2 55.03 15.67 -19.35
C ASP A 2 54.47 15.13 -20.63
N THR A 3 55.10 14.11 -21.21
CA THR A 3 54.58 13.40 -22.40
C THR A 3 53.84 12.17 -21.94
N ASP A 4 52.55 12.13 -22.20
CA ASP A 4 51.74 10.90 -22.02
C ASP A 4 52.24 9.84 -23.01
N ILE A 5 52.67 8.70 -22.50
CA ILE A 5 53.09 7.57 -23.32
C ILE A 5 52.03 6.49 -23.20
N VAL A 6 51.45 6.11 -24.34
CA VAL A 6 50.53 4.99 -24.43
C VAL A 6 51.32 3.70 -24.66
N LEU A 7 51.39 2.82 -23.69
CA LEU A 7 51.94 1.46 -23.85
C LEU A 7 50.74 0.52 -24.19
N ILE A 8 50.73 0.01 -25.45
CA ILE A 8 49.83 -1.05 -25.84
C ILE A 8 50.45 -2.38 -25.49
N SER A 9 49.94 -3.06 -24.47
CA SER A 9 50.35 -4.43 -24.17
C SER A 9 49.51 -5.39 -25.02
N TYR A 10 50.16 -6.19 -25.85
CA TYR A 10 49.51 -7.31 -26.54
C TYR A 10 49.38 -8.49 -25.57
N ALA A 11 48.38 -8.45 -24.73
CA ALA A 11 47.88 -9.64 -24.02
C ALA A 11 46.56 -10.07 -24.64
N PRO A 12 46.10 -11.33 -24.49
CA PRO A 12 44.92 -11.83 -25.15
C PRO A 12 43.62 -11.03 -24.82
N ASP A 13 43.68 -10.15 -23.86
CA ASP A 13 42.49 -9.39 -23.35
C ASP A 13 42.43 -7.92 -23.81
N PHE A 14 43.30 -7.46 -24.69
CA PHE A 14 43.32 -6.07 -25.23
C PHE A 14 43.15 -4.97 -24.16
N ILE A 15 43.87 -5.05 -23.06
CA ILE A 15 43.83 -4.01 -22.02
C ILE A 15 44.74 -2.86 -22.45
N VAL A 16 44.17 -1.71 -22.78
CA VAL A 16 44.94 -0.46 -23.01
C VAL A 16 45.18 0.19 -21.66
N ASN A 17 46.43 0.12 -21.18
CA ASN A 17 46.84 0.83 -19.97
C ASN A 17 47.45 2.16 -20.35
N TRP A 18 46.91 3.26 -19.82
CA TRP A 18 47.47 4.59 -19.94
C TRP A 18 48.46 4.83 -18.78
N PHE A 19 49.68 5.15 -19.11
CA PHE A 19 50.71 5.49 -18.12
C PHE A 19 51.20 6.91 -18.36
N LYS A 20 51.44 7.65 -17.31
CA LYS A 20 52.09 8.92 -17.32
C LYS A 20 53.52 8.72 -16.87
N TYR A 21 54.50 9.28 -17.60
CA TYR A 21 55.91 9.25 -17.16
C TYR A 21 56.11 10.29 -16.09
N ASP A 22 56.49 9.86 -14.89
CA ASP A 22 56.91 10.73 -13.82
C ASP A 22 58.41 10.97 -13.94
N ALA A 23 58.78 12.12 -14.49
CA ALA A 23 60.19 12.51 -14.73
C ALA A 23 60.97 12.70 -13.42
N ALA A 24 60.32 13.00 -12.29
CA ALA A 24 61.00 13.19 -11.02
C ALA A 24 61.52 11.87 -10.41
N ASN A 25 60.80 10.78 -10.68
CA ASN A 25 61.12 9.45 -10.15
C ASN A 25 61.59 8.45 -11.23
N ALA A 26 61.71 8.89 -12.48
CA ALA A 26 62.06 8.07 -13.62
C ALA A 26 61.21 6.79 -13.74
N THR A 27 59.93 6.84 -13.43
CA THR A 27 59.00 5.72 -13.40
C THR A 27 57.71 6.00 -14.22
N PHE A 28 57.10 4.94 -14.73
CA PHE A 28 55.76 5.04 -15.30
C PHE A 28 54.73 4.79 -14.23
N VAL A 29 53.86 5.76 -14.00
CA VAL A 29 52.74 5.64 -13.07
C VAL A 29 51.44 5.43 -13.88
N ALA A 30 50.60 4.54 -13.43
CA ALA A 30 49.27 4.40 -14.01
C ALA A 30 48.54 5.76 -13.95
N ASN A 31 48.06 6.25 -15.11
CA ASN A 31 47.35 7.51 -15.16
C ASN A 31 45.91 7.31 -14.59
N PRO A 32 45.60 7.83 -13.39
CA PRO A 32 44.26 7.67 -12.83
C PRO A 32 43.21 8.51 -13.57
N ALA A 33 43.64 9.41 -14.47
CA ALA A 33 42.72 10.27 -15.22
C ALA A 33 42.10 9.60 -16.49
N ALA A 34 42.60 8.42 -16.88
CA ALA A 34 41.88 7.63 -17.88
C ALA A 34 40.60 7.09 -17.21
N GLY A 35 39.53 7.84 -17.28
CA GLY A 35 38.24 7.61 -16.62
C GLY A 35 37.54 6.27 -16.96
N GLY A 36 38.29 5.17 -16.83
CA GLY A 36 37.72 3.82 -16.82
C GLY A 36 37.05 3.55 -15.49
N LEU A 37 35.81 3.08 -15.50
CA LEU A 37 35.19 2.49 -14.33
C LEU A 37 36.13 1.41 -13.76
N SER A 38 36.46 1.48 -12.48
CA SER A 38 37.12 0.39 -11.79
C SER A 38 36.31 -0.89 -12.01
N ASN A 39 36.94 -1.97 -12.50
CA ASN A 39 36.26 -3.27 -12.62
C ASN A 39 35.89 -3.88 -11.26
N SER A 40 36.28 -3.23 -10.16
CA SER A 40 35.96 -3.66 -8.81
C SER A 40 34.83 -2.82 -8.23
N LEU A 41 33.69 -3.47 -8.07
CA LEU A 41 32.53 -2.92 -7.38
C LEU A 41 32.19 -3.84 -6.20
N LEU A 42 32.09 -3.27 -5.00
CA LEU A 42 31.72 -4.02 -3.81
C LEU A 42 30.29 -4.59 -3.95
N ASN A 43 30.08 -5.74 -3.33
CA ASN A 43 28.79 -6.45 -3.36
C ASN A 43 27.62 -5.53 -3.03
N GLY A 44 26.52 -5.64 -3.79
CA GLY A 44 25.29 -4.91 -3.54
C GLY A 44 25.38 -3.41 -3.82
N ARG A 45 26.37 -2.96 -4.58
CA ARG A 45 26.50 -1.55 -4.99
C ARG A 45 26.15 -1.35 -6.45
N VAL A 46 25.83 -0.13 -6.79
CA VAL A 46 25.62 0.37 -8.16
C VAL A 46 26.54 1.56 -8.41
N PHE A 47 26.98 1.76 -9.65
CA PHE A 47 27.69 2.97 -10.02
C PHE A 47 26.72 4.14 -10.17
N VAL A 48 26.95 5.21 -9.47
CA VAL A 48 26.17 6.46 -9.55
C VAL A 48 27.11 7.60 -9.83
N GLY A 49 26.76 8.49 -10.76
CA GLY A 49 27.48 9.73 -10.99
C GLY A 49 27.34 10.66 -9.78
N ASN A 50 28.47 11.11 -9.23
CA ASN A 50 28.47 12.12 -8.17
C ASN A 50 28.34 13.55 -8.73
N ALA A 51 28.32 14.57 -7.88
CA ALA A 51 28.20 15.97 -8.27
C ALA A 51 29.33 16.46 -9.23
N SER A 52 30.45 15.74 -9.31
CA SER A 52 31.57 16.01 -10.22
C SER A 52 31.54 15.15 -11.48
N ASN A 53 30.40 14.49 -11.78
CA ASN A 53 30.21 13.57 -12.91
C ASN A 53 31.16 12.35 -12.89
N VAL A 54 31.64 11.95 -11.72
CA VAL A 54 32.50 10.78 -11.52
C VAL A 54 31.64 9.61 -11.05
N ALA A 55 31.77 8.45 -11.70
CA ALA A 55 31.08 7.24 -11.29
C ALA A 55 31.64 6.71 -9.96
N THR A 56 30.77 6.57 -8.98
CA THR A 56 31.11 6.11 -7.63
C THR A 56 30.22 4.92 -7.24
N GLY A 57 30.81 3.88 -6.65
CA GLY A 57 30.07 2.72 -6.15
C GLY A 57 29.27 3.09 -4.89
N VAL A 58 27.95 3.14 -5.01
CA VAL A 58 27.03 3.51 -3.92
C VAL A 58 26.17 2.31 -3.54
N ALA A 59 26.00 2.06 -2.23
CA ALA A 59 25.05 1.05 -1.75
C ALA A 59 23.63 1.56 -1.98
N MET A 60 22.76 0.72 -2.58
CA MET A 60 21.32 1.00 -2.59
C MET A 60 20.76 0.77 -1.20
N THR A 61 20.23 1.83 -0.60
CA THR A 61 19.67 1.83 0.76
C THR A 61 18.29 2.50 0.77
N GLY A 62 17.54 2.28 1.85
CA GLY A 62 16.21 2.87 2.01
C GLY A 62 15.10 1.98 1.49
N ASP A 63 14.28 2.49 0.60
CA ASP A 63 13.05 1.82 0.16
C ASP A 63 13.30 0.66 -0.82
N VAL A 64 14.43 0.71 -1.54
CA VAL A 64 14.85 -0.33 -2.48
C VAL A 64 16.27 -0.76 -2.16
N THR A 65 16.50 -2.07 -2.20
CA THR A 65 17.83 -2.67 -2.02
C THR A 65 18.18 -3.54 -3.23
N ILE A 66 19.47 -3.78 -3.46
CA ILE A 66 19.97 -4.73 -4.44
C ILE A 66 20.91 -5.74 -3.78
N SER A 67 20.76 -7.01 -4.09
CA SER A 67 21.70 -8.05 -3.64
C SER A 67 22.92 -8.14 -4.56
N ASN A 68 23.94 -8.87 -4.13
CA ASN A 68 25.11 -9.19 -4.95
C ASN A 68 24.78 -10.06 -6.18
N ALA A 69 23.62 -10.72 -6.20
CA ALA A 69 23.09 -11.45 -7.34
C ALA A 69 22.26 -10.57 -8.32
N GLY A 70 22.20 -9.24 -8.08
CA GLY A 70 21.42 -8.33 -8.91
C GLY A 70 19.93 -8.35 -8.65
N VAL A 71 19.46 -9.08 -7.63
CA VAL A 71 18.04 -9.11 -7.26
C VAL A 71 17.70 -7.82 -6.51
N THR A 72 16.73 -7.08 -7.03
CA THR A 72 16.17 -5.90 -6.38
C THR A 72 14.99 -6.28 -5.50
N ALA A 73 14.86 -5.66 -4.35
CA ALA A 73 13.73 -5.82 -3.46
C ALA A 73 13.24 -4.46 -2.96
N ILE A 74 11.92 -4.30 -2.90
CA ILE A 74 11.28 -3.16 -2.23
C ILE A 74 11.03 -3.58 -0.78
N GLY A 75 11.46 -2.77 0.18
CA GLY A 75 11.26 -3.03 1.60
C GLY A 75 9.78 -3.16 1.97
N ALA A 76 9.49 -3.89 3.06
CA ALA A 76 8.13 -4.02 3.57
C ALA A 76 7.52 -2.63 3.87
N ASN A 77 6.24 -2.44 3.55
CA ASN A 77 5.50 -1.19 3.73
C ASN A 77 6.07 0.04 2.99
N LYS A 78 6.87 -0.15 1.95
CA LYS A 78 7.48 0.95 1.18
C LYS A 78 6.65 1.38 -0.03
N VAL A 79 5.79 0.51 -0.55
CA VAL A 79 4.79 0.91 -1.54
C VAL A 79 3.57 1.47 -0.81
N LEU A 80 3.46 2.77 -0.76
CA LEU A 80 2.34 3.45 -0.11
C LEU A 80 1.11 3.46 -1.03
N SER A 81 -0.08 3.53 -0.45
CA SER A 81 -1.33 3.62 -1.22
C SER A 81 -1.38 4.85 -2.14
N SER A 82 -0.66 5.92 -1.82
CA SER A 82 -0.49 7.09 -2.68
C SER A 82 0.36 6.85 -3.93
N MET A 83 1.22 5.83 -3.91
CA MET A 83 2.07 5.42 -5.05
C MET A 83 1.34 4.46 -6.00
N ILE A 84 0.20 3.94 -5.57
CA ILE A 84 -0.60 3.00 -6.34
C ILE A 84 -1.69 3.78 -7.06
N SER A 85 -1.94 3.46 -8.33
CA SER A 85 -3.05 4.09 -9.07
C SER A 85 -4.34 4.08 -8.25
N PRO A 86 -5.10 5.18 -8.20
CA PRO A 86 -6.37 5.24 -7.48
C PRO A 86 -7.39 4.19 -7.96
N LEU A 87 -7.22 3.67 -9.18
CA LEU A 87 -8.07 2.64 -9.76
C LEU A 87 -7.75 1.23 -9.29
N ILE A 88 -6.62 1.02 -8.56
CA ILE A 88 -6.28 -0.29 -8.01
C ILE A 88 -7.14 -0.58 -6.78
N ARG A 89 -7.62 -1.82 -6.71
CA ARG A 89 -8.36 -2.33 -5.55
C ARG A 89 -7.52 -2.26 -4.28
N LYS A 90 -8.01 -1.52 -3.29
CA LYS A 90 -7.41 -1.36 -1.97
C LYS A 90 -8.06 -2.32 -0.98
N TYR A 91 -7.36 -2.59 0.11
CA TYR A 91 -7.82 -3.47 1.19
C TYR A 91 -7.56 -2.84 2.55
N VAL A 92 -8.50 -3.00 3.46
CA VAL A 92 -8.33 -2.70 4.89
C VAL A 92 -9.08 -3.74 5.74
N ALA A 93 -8.50 -4.10 6.88
CA ALA A 93 -9.16 -4.91 7.90
C ALA A 93 -9.45 -4.03 9.12
N VAL A 94 -10.72 -4.01 9.55
CA VAL A 94 -11.20 -3.17 10.67
C VAL A 94 -11.78 -4.08 11.74
N PRO A 95 -11.19 -4.12 12.95
CA PRO A 95 -11.78 -4.82 14.08
C PRO A 95 -13.01 -4.07 14.59
N ILE A 96 -14.03 -4.83 14.99
CA ILE A 96 -15.29 -4.32 15.54
C ILE A 96 -15.58 -5.08 16.83
N THR A 97 -15.64 -4.37 17.93
CA THR A 97 -16.03 -4.92 19.22
C THR A 97 -17.53 -5.18 19.29
N ALA A 98 -17.96 -6.03 20.22
CA ALA A 98 -19.38 -6.28 20.47
C ALA A 98 -20.14 -4.99 20.81
N ALA A 99 -19.54 -4.10 21.60
CA ALA A 99 -20.16 -2.82 21.97
C ALA A 99 -20.36 -1.90 20.75
N GLU A 100 -19.37 -1.82 19.86
CA GLU A 100 -19.49 -1.06 18.62
C GLU A 100 -20.57 -1.66 17.73
N PHE A 101 -20.61 -2.99 17.57
CA PHE A 101 -21.62 -3.66 16.75
C PHE A 101 -23.04 -3.44 17.28
N ASN A 102 -23.25 -3.55 18.59
CA ASN A 102 -24.52 -3.26 19.23
C ASN A 102 -24.96 -1.80 19.01
N GLY A 103 -23.99 -0.87 19.05
CA GLY A 103 -24.23 0.56 18.92
C GLY A 103 -24.33 1.12 17.50
N MET A 104 -24.08 0.31 16.46
CA MET A 104 -23.95 0.79 15.06
C MET A 104 -25.18 1.48 14.49
N TYR A 105 -26.38 1.28 15.06
CA TYR A 105 -27.57 2.01 14.64
C TYR A 105 -27.46 3.51 14.94
N ALA A 106 -27.00 3.85 16.14
CA ALA A 106 -26.82 5.24 16.57
C ALA A 106 -25.44 5.81 16.18
N ALA A 107 -24.41 4.95 16.07
CA ALA A 107 -23.03 5.34 15.78
C ALA A 107 -22.40 4.37 14.75
N PRO A 108 -22.63 4.57 13.46
CA PRO A 108 -22.05 3.73 12.41
C PRO A 108 -20.54 3.60 12.54
N LYS A 109 -20.02 2.39 12.35
CA LYS A 109 -18.60 2.08 12.46
C LYS A 109 -17.84 2.48 11.20
N LEU A 110 -16.85 3.37 11.35
CA LEU A 110 -15.98 3.75 10.23
C LEU A 110 -15.18 2.52 9.73
N LEU A 111 -15.27 2.26 8.45
CA LEU A 111 -14.48 1.24 7.73
C LEU A 111 -13.38 1.88 6.90
N VAL A 112 -13.70 2.88 6.11
CA VAL A 112 -12.75 3.59 5.25
C VAL A 112 -13.00 5.08 5.37
N ALA A 113 -11.99 5.84 5.74
CA ALA A 113 -12.08 7.31 5.80
C ALA A 113 -12.29 7.91 4.41
N ALA A 114 -12.93 9.08 4.35
CA ALA A 114 -13.13 9.82 3.11
C ALA A 114 -11.80 10.08 2.39
N GLY A 115 -11.81 9.95 1.07
CA GLY A 115 -10.61 10.09 0.23
C GLY A 115 -10.17 11.54 -0.03
N GLY A 116 -10.93 12.52 0.47
CA GLY A 116 -10.71 13.95 0.20
C GLY A 116 -11.64 14.51 -0.89
N ALA A 117 -11.50 15.79 -1.15
CA ALA A 117 -12.30 16.49 -2.16
C ALA A 117 -12.18 15.80 -3.54
N ASN A 118 -13.27 15.81 -4.28
CA ASN A 118 -13.34 15.22 -5.63
C ASN A 118 -12.99 13.72 -5.69
N THR A 119 -13.21 12.99 -4.61
CA THR A 119 -12.91 11.57 -4.52
C THR A 119 -14.16 10.78 -4.14
N LEU A 120 -14.42 9.72 -4.88
CA LEU A 120 -15.45 8.72 -4.61
C LEU A 120 -14.81 7.42 -4.13
N LEU A 121 -15.27 6.89 -3.02
CA LEU A 121 -14.98 5.53 -2.58
C LEU A 121 -15.99 4.57 -3.20
N VAL A 122 -15.53 3.58 -3.94
CA VAL A 122 -16.37 2.52 -4.48
C VAL A 122 -16.11 1.24 -3.68
N LEU A 123 -17.12 0.76 -2.97
CA LEU A 123 -17.06 -0.54 -2.31
C LEU A 123 -17.07 -1.63 -3.38
N ASP A 124 -16.10 -2.51 -3.38
CA ASP A 124 -16.12 -3.72 -4.21
C ASP A 124 -16.76 -4.88 -3.43
N GLN A 125 -16.30 -5.09 -2.20
CA GLN A 125 -16.79 -6.17 -1.34
C GLN A 125 -16.47 -5.88 0.12
N LEU A 126 -17.32 -6.31 1.02
CA LEU A 126 -17.05 -6.48 2.45
C LEU A 126 -17.21 -7.95 2.81
N GLN A 127 -16.21 -8.52 3.48
CA GLN A 127 -16.36 -9.77 4.24
C GLN A 127 -16.31 -9.46 5.72
N LEU A 128 -17.36 -9.84 6.45
CA LEU A 128 -17.46 -9.66 7.89
C LEU A 128 -17.27 -11.02 8.57
N ALA A 129 -16.11 -11.22 9.17
CA ALA A 129 -15.79 -12.43 9.92
C ALA A 129 -16.22 -12.25 11.39
N MET A 130 -17.24 -13.00 11.81
CA MET A 130 -17.73 -13.04 13.19
C MET A 130 -17.00 -14.12 13.98
N THR A 131 -16.48 -13.76 15.14
CA THR A 131 -16.01 -14.71 16.16
C THR A 131 -17.05 -14.77 17.27
N TYR A 132 -17.79 -15.87 17.34
CA TYR A 132 -18.77 -16.12 18.39
C TYR A 132 -18.07 -16.34 19.74
N VAL A 133 -18.62 -15.76 20.80
CA VAL A 133 -18.09 -15.90 22.17
C VAL A 133 -19.04 -16.72 23.05
N SER A 134 -20.16 -16.17 23.47
CA SER A 134 -21.07 -16.89 24.37
C SER A 134 -22.55 -16.49 24.25
N ALA A 135 -22.84 -15.26 23.88
CA ALA A 135 -24.19 -14.71 23.77
C ALA A 135 -24.53 -14.30 22.33
N ASN A 136 -25.67 -14.78 21.85
CA ASN A 136 -26.20 -14.42 20.55
C ASN A 136 -26.64 -12.95 20.53
N TYR A 137 -26.51 -12.32 19.37
CA TYR A 137 -27.15 -11.04 19.14
C TYR A 137 -28.68 -11.22 19.15
N ALA A 138 -29.40 -10.29 19.77
CA ALA A 138 -30.85 -10.28 19.83
C ALA A 138 -31.42 -8.96 19.33
N ALA A 139 -32.66 -8.98 18.90
CA ALA A 139 -33.31 -7.87 18.18
C ALA A 139 -32.46 -7.44 16.96
N GLY A 140 -32.16 -6.16 16.82
CA GLY A 140 -31.33 -5.63 15.76
C GLY A 140 -32.07 -5.45 14.44
N GLY A 141 -31.38 -4.75 13.56
CA GLY A 141 -31.88 -4.45 12.23
C GLY A 141 -31.00 -5.00 11.14
N VAL A 142 -31.39 -4.69 9.94
CA VAL A 142 -30.63 -4.99 8.73
C VAL A 142 -29.32 -4.23 8.76
N ALA A 143 -28.20 -4.90 8.47
CA ALA A 143 -26.89 -4.26 8.37
C ALA A 143 -26.51 -3.97 6.92
N ALA A 144 -25.84 -2.85 6.69
CA ALA A 144 -25.34 -2.45 5.38
C ALA A 144 -24.10 -1.56 5.53
N VAL A 145 -23.31 -1.49 4.47
CA VAL A 145 -22.32 -0.42 4.33
C VAL A 145 -23.02 0.82 3.75
N GLN A 146 -22.77 1.96 4.35
CA GLN A 146 -23.29 3.26 3.93
C GLN A 146 -22.19 4.27 3.73
N TYR A 147 -22.47 5.32 2.96
CA TYR A 147 -21.67 6.54 2.93
C TYR A 147 -22.02 7.43 4.10
N ASP A 148 -20.99 8.03 4.70
CA ASP A 148 -21.10 8.93 5.83
C ASP A 148 -21.52 8.28 7.16
N SER A 149 -21.31 8.97 8.26
CA SER A 149 -21.61 8.55 9.65
C SER A 149 -23.06 8.79 10.07
N THR A 150 -23.95 9.03 9.12
CA THR A 150 -25.35 9.35 9.44
C THR A 150 -26.02 8.20 10.19
N ALA A 151 -26.55 8.49 11.38
CA ALA A 151 -27.16 7.52 12.26
C ALA A 151 -28.55 7.07 11.81
N ASN A 152 -29.08 6.05 12.48
CA ASN A 152 -30.46 5.57 12.41
C ASN A 152 -30.92 5.19 10.99
N GLY A 153 -30.00 4.63 10.19
CA GLY A 153 -30.30 4.15 8.83
C GLY A 153 -30.53 5.25 7.79
N ALA A 154 -30.23 6.52 8.12
CA ALA A 154 -30.45 7.64 7.20
C ALA A 154 -29.27 7.86 6.22
N GLY A 155 -28.21 7.06 6.30
CA GLY A 155 -27.07 7.12 5.38
C GLY A 155 -27.39 6.54 4.00
N THR A 156 -26.65 7.00 3.00
CA THR A 156 -26.79 6.47 1.62
C THR A 156 -26.15 5.09 1.52
N ILE A 157 -26.91 4.07 1.19
CA ILE A 157 -26.45 2.67 1.17
C ILE A 157 -25.50 2.43 0.00
N ALA A 158 -24.36 1.78 0.29
CA ALA A 158 -23.29 1.45 -0.66
C ALA A 158 -23.21 -0.05 -0.99
N SER A 159 -23.86 -0.91 -0.21
CA SER A 159 -23.77 -2.38 -0.35
C SER A 159 -25.11 -3.07 -0.45
N SER A 160 -25.08 -4.37 -0.75
CA SER A 160 -26.16 -5.28 -0.41
C SER A 160 -26.38 -5.30 1.12
N THR A 161 -27.55 -5.73 1.56
CA THR A 161 -27.91 -5.78 2.99
C THR A 161 -27.80 -7.20 3.55
N LEU A 162 -27.57 -7.31 4.86
CA LEU A 162 -27.65 -8.55 5.63
C LEU A 162 -28.78 -8.44 6.66
N ALA A 163 -29.65 -9.44 6.70
CA ALA A 163 -30.73 -9.50 7.67
C ALA A 163 -30.21 -9.68 9.11
N ALA A 164 -30.90 -9.12 10.10
CA ALA A 164 -30.54 -9.26 11.52
C ALA A 164 -30.36 -10.73 11.96
N ALA A 165 -31.24 -11.61 11.49
CA ALA A 165 -31.17 -13.04 11.81
C ALA A 165 -29.85 -13.71 11.43
N THR A 166 -29.13 -13.17 10.45
CA THR A 166 -27.82 -13.67 10.03
C THR A 166 -26.78 -13.57 11.15
N PHE A 167 -26.88 -12.56 12.01
CA PHE A 167 -25.94 -12.31 13.11
C PHE A 167 -26.34 -12.99 14.42
N GLN A 168 -27.54 -13.60 14.47
CA GLN A 168 -28.08 -14.23 15.66
C GLN A 168 -27.65 -15.70 15.82
N ALA A 169 -26.79 -16.21 14.95
CA ALA A 169 -26.27 -17.56 15.01
C ALA A 169 -25.26 -17.73 16.17
N ALA A 170 -25.34 -18.88 16.85
CA ALA A 170 -24.40 -19.28 17.91
C ALA A 170 -23.17 -19.97 17.31
N ALA A 171 -22.55 -19.37 16.30
CA ALA A 171 -21.39 -19.94 15.62
C ALA A 171 -20.54 -18.85 14.96
N SER A 172 -19.22 -19.06 14.94
CA SER A 172 -18.32 -18.21 14.16
C SER A 172 -18.61 -18.38 12.67
N THR A 173 -18.80 -17.28 11.96
CA THR A 173 -19.29 -17.29 10.58
C THR A 173 -18.72 -16.12 9.80
N THR A 174 -18.56 -16.29 8.50
CA THR A 174 -18.19 -15.20 7.58
C THR A 174 -19.38 -14.81 6.73
N PHE A 175 -19.64 -13.52 6.65
CA PHE A 175 -20.70 -12.94 5.83
C PHE A 175 -20.10 -12.10 4.71
N THR A 176 -20.75 -12.07 3.56
CA THR A 176 -20.30 -11.27 2.43
C THR A 176 -21.37 -10.25 2.03
N MET A 177 -20.98 -9.01 1.92
CA MET A 177 -21.75 -7.93 1.31
C MET A 177 -21.05 -7.47 0.04
N ASN A 178 -21.77 -7.41 -1.05
CA ASN A 178 -21.25 -6.90 -2.32
C ASN A 178 -21.65 -5.44 -2.51
N ALA A 179 -21.01 -4.76 -3.44
CA ALA A 179 -21.40 -3.42 -3.84
C ALA A 179 -22.91 -3.38 -4.21
N GLY A 180 -23.59 -2.36 -3.76
CA GLY A 180 -24.95 -2.08 -4.17
C GLY A 180 -24.99 -1.57 -5.61
N VAL A 181 -25.98 -1.99 -6.39
CA VAL A 181 -26.20 -1.49 -7.76
C VAL A 181 -27.24 -0.38 -7.72
N VAL A 182 -26.77 0.88 -7.55
CA VAL A 182 -27.67 2.05 -7.54
C VAL A 182 -26.98 3.25 -8.16
N ALA A 183 -27.74 4.05 -8.89
CA ALA A 183 -27.32 5.40 -9.27
C ALA A 183 -27.38 6.29 -8.02
N LEU A 184 -26.23 6.73 -7.52
CA LEU A 184 -26.15 7.56 -6.33
C LEU A 184 -25.69 8.97 -6.70
N PRO A 185 -26.33 10.03 -6.15
CA PRO A 185 -25.89 11.40 -6.37
C PRO A 185 -24.48 11.66 -5.81
N PHE A 186 -23.67 12.44 -6.50
CA PHE A 186 -22.34 12.86 -6.01
C PHE A 186 -22.41 13.59 -4.66
N SER A 187 -23.48 14.35 -4.41
CA SER A 187 -23.69 15.06 -3.14
C SER A 187 -23.72 14.14 -1.91
N THR A 188 -24.08 12.86 -2.09
CA THR A 188 -24.16 11.89 -1.01
C THR A 188 -23.02 10.88 -0.97
N THR A 189 -22.12 10.89 -1.97
CA THR A 189 -21.07 9.88 -2.12
C THR A 189 -19.65 10.45 -2.23
N VAL A 190 -19.49 11.61 -2.89
CA VAL A 190 -18.17 12.24 -3.07
C VAL A 190 -17.68 12.82 -1.76
N ASN A 191 -16.40 12.61 -1.47
CA ASN A 191 -15.76 12.99 -0.21
C ASN A 191 -16.45 12.42 1.05
N LYS A 192 -17.01 11.21 0.92
CA LYS A 192 -17.64 10.49 2.02
C LYS A 192 -16.86 9.23 2.35
N GLY A 193 -16.78 8.87 3.64
CA GLY A 193 -16.24 7.60 4.10
C GLY A 193 -17.24 6.47 3.95
N LEU A 194 -16.74 5.22 4.07
CA LEU A 194 -17.58 4.02 4.13
C LEU A 194 -17.74 3.59 5.60
N TYR A 195 -18.96 3.34 6.01
CA TYR A 195 -19.32 2.96 7.37
C TYR A 195 -20.19 1.70 7.37
N LEU A 196 -19.97 0.80 8.32
CA LEU A 196 -20.91 -0.27 8.61
C LEU A 196 -21.97 0.24 9.57
N SER A 197 -23.25 -0.01 9.28
CA SER A 197 -24.37 0.45 10.09
C SER A 197 -25.46 -0.62 10.19
N ASN A 198 -26.16 -0.65 11.31
CA ASN A 198 -27.49 -1.24 11.41
C ASN A 198 -28.50 -0.19 10.95
N ILE A 199 -29.19 -0.44 9.83
CA ILE A 199 -30.00 0.59 9.17
C ILE A 199 -31.48 0.60 9.61
N THR A 200 -31.94 -0.41 10.34
CA THR A 200 -33.35 -0.50 10.76
C THR A 200 -33.56 -0.66 12.28
N GLY A 201 -32.52 -0.88 13.05
CA GLY A 201 -32.60 -0.99 14.53
C GLY A 201 -31.31 -1.47 15.16
N ALA A 202 -31.12 -1.15 16.43
CA ALA A 202 -29.97 -1.55 17.22
C ALA A 202 -30.08 -3.01 17.70
N PHE A 203 -28.96 -3.71 17.79
CA PHE A 203 -28.90 -4.96 18.57
C PHE A 203 -28.93 -4.63 20.06
N THR A 204 -29.55 -5.48 20.87
CA THR A 204 -29.74 -5.26 22.33
C THR A 204 -28.80 -6.10 23.17
N THR A 205 -28.31 -7.20 22.66
CA THR A 205 -27.39 -8.13 23.31
C THR A 205 -26.42 -8.72 22.30
N GLY A 206 -25.48 -9.50 22.78
CA GLY A 206 -24.49 -10.16 21.96
C GLY A 206 -23.07 -9.72 22.36
N ASP A 207 -22.14 -10.70 22.37
CA ASP A 207 -20.76 -10.49 22.81
C ASP A 207 -19.73 -10.90 21.73
N SER A 208 -20.20 -11.34 20.58
CA SER A 208 -19.33 -11.70 19.44
C SER A 208 -18.58 -10.48 18.91
N THR A 209 -17.38 -10.72 18.43
CA THR A 209 -16.55 -9.69 17.81
C THR A 209 -16.46 -9.94 16.30
N PHE A 210 -16.08 -8.90 15.55
CA PHE A 210 -15.95 -9.02 14.10
C PHE A 210 -14.64 -8.42 13.60
N VAL A 211 -14.22 -8.92 12.43
CA VAL A 211 -13.24 -8.23 11.58
C VAL A 211 -13.90 -7.97 10.23
N ALA A 212 -13.97 -6.70 9.87
CA ALA A 212 -14.46 -6.27 8.58
C ALA A 212 -13.30 -6.19 7.57
N HIS A 213 -13.24 -7.11 6.63
CA HIS A 213 -12.30 -7.11 5.51
C HIS A 213 -12.95 -6.36 4.35
N VAL A 214 -12.43 -5.19 4.03
CA VAL A 214 -13.03 -4.26 3.05
C VAL A 214 -12.16 -4.15 1.83
N TRP A 215 -12.70 -4.45 0.66
CA TRP A 215 -12.06 -4.18 -0.62
C TRP A 215 -12.80 -3.04 -1.31
N TYR A 216 -12.04 -2.03 -1.72
CA TYR A 216 -12.59 -0.81 -2.29
C TYR A 216 -11.66 -0.17 -3.31
N ARG A 217 -12.20 0.73 -4.10
CA ARG A 217 -11.42 1.61 -4.99
C ARG A 217 -11.69 3.07 -4.65
N GLN A 218 -10.72 3.90 -4.93
CA GLN A 218 -10.81 5.34 -4.76
C GLN A 218 -10.71 5.99 -6.14
N ILE A 219 -11.76 6.64 -6.58
CA ILE A 219 -11.89 7.16 -7.95
C ILE A 219 -11.95 8.69 -7.88
N PRO A 220 -11.10 9.42 -8.63
CA PRO A 220 -11.27 10.86 -8.81
C PRO A 220 -12.56 11.14 -9.62
N THR A 221 -13.26 12.22 -9.29
CA THR A 221 -14.53 12.61 -9.92
C THR A 221 -14.40 13.80 -10.85
N VAL A 222 -13.22 14.37 -10.97
CA VAL A 222 -12.81 15.46 -11.89
C VAL A 222 -11.37 15.24 -12.32
#